data_e588e61d9f8318d365d08b86b25376ce
#
_entry.id   e588e61d9f8318d365d08b86b25376ce
#
_cell.length_a   1.000
_cell.length_b   1.000
_cell.length_c   1.000
_cell.angle_alpha   90.00
_cell.angle_beta   90.00
_cell.angle_gamma   90.00
#
_symmetry.space_group_name_H-M   'P 1'
#
loop_
_entity.id
_entity.type
_entity.pdbx_description
1 polymer ?
#
loop_
_entity_poly.entity_id
_entity_poly.type
_entity_poly.pdbx_seq_one_letter_code
_entity_poly.pdbx_strand_id
1 'polypeptide(L)'
;MIAKTRGEYLLLFRSTDWQKGLSPEVIQQNLDRFTAWFKQLRNDGTFKAGGPLLYDGRIVADRKVVIDGPLTESKEVIGGFLIVQADSLEQATQIAQDCPGFRFGQIVEVRTIGPDLSAGEN
;
A
#
# COMPACT_ATOMS: atom_id res chain seq x y z
N MET A 1 0.69 24.08 25.24
CA MET A 1 1.23 23.56 23.99
C MET A 1 0.41 22.36 23.52
N ILE A 2 0.07 22.35 22.27
CA ILE A 2 -0.73 21.27 21.72
C ILE A 2 0.20 20.19 21.19
N ALA A 3 -0.01 18.97 21.62
CA ALA A 3 0.76 17.86 21.11
C ALA A 3 0.49 17.68 19.62
N LYS A 4 1.54 17.42 18.87
CA LYS A 4 1.41 17.17 17.44
C LYS A 4 0.68 15.86 17.22
N THR A 5 -0.41 15.91 16.47
CA THR A 5 -1.20 14.74 16.14
C THR A 5 -0.61 14.08 14.89
N ARG A 6 -0.34 12.80 14.98
CA ARG A 6 0.13 12.06 13.81
C ARG A 6 -1.02 11.83 12.86
N GLY A 7 -0.75 12.01 11.58
CA GLY A 7 -1.71 11.72 10.54
C GLY A 7 -1.58 10.29 10.03
N GLU A 8 -2.53 9.90 9.21
CA GLU A 8 -2.52 8.62 8.56
C GLU A 8 -2.28 8.81 7.07
N TYR A 9 -1.50 7.92 6.51
CA TYR A 9 -1.11 7.99 5.11
C TYR A 9 -1.26 6.62 4.47
N LEU A 10 -1.79 6.62 3.27
CA LEU A 10 -2.01 5.40 2.50
C LEU A 10 -0.87 5.23 1.51
N LEU A 11 -0.24 4.08 1.55
CA LEU A 11 0.74 3.67 0.57
C LEU A 11 0.08 2.64 -0.34
N LEU A 12 0.04 2.93 -1.63
CA LEU A 12 -0.50 2.02 -2.63
C LEU A 12 0.67 1.46 -3.43
N PHE A 13 0.77 0.14 -3.44
CA PHE A 13 1.85 -0.54 -4.16
C PHE A 13 1.37 -0.82 -5.58
N ARG A 14 1.87 -0.04 -6.52
CA ARG A 14 1.51 -0.10 -7.92
C ARG A 14 2.62 -0.81 -8.68
N SER A 15 2.27 -1.84 -9.40
CA SER A 15 3.28 -2.58 -10.15
C SER A 15 2.65 -3.26 -11.34
N THR A 16 3.50 -3.59 -12.29
CA THR A 16 3.20 -4.59 -13.29
C THR A 16 3.45 -5.96 -12.66
N ASP A 17 3.38 -7.02 -13.44
CA ASP A 17 3.63 -8.37 -12.96
C ASP A 17 5.13 -8.54 -12.65
N TRP A 18 5.54 -8.10 -11.46
CA TRP A 18 6.95 -8.10 -11.08
C TRP A 18 7.54 -9.49 -10.94
N GLN A 19 6.68 -10.49 -10.74
CA GLN A 19 7.13 -11.86 -10.54
C GLN A 19 7.50 -12.55 -11.86
N LYS A 20 7.05 -11.99 -12.97
CA LYS A 20 7.25 -12.58 -14.28
C LYS A 20 8.72 -12.69 -14.62
N GLY A 21 9.15 -13.90 -14.95
CA GLY A 21 10.53 -14.15 -15.33
C GLY A 21 11.50 -14.30 -14.17
N LEU A 22 11.03 -14.23 -12.94
CA LEU A 22 11.88 -14.42 -11.77
C LEU A 22 11.79 -15.85 -11.26
N SER A 23 12.88 -16.35 -10.67
CA SER A 23 12.87 -17.66 -10.06
C SER A 23 12.06 -17.66 -8.77
N PRO A 24 11.54 -18.83 -8.34
CA PRO A 24 10.82 -18.92 -7.07
C PRO A 24 11.65 -18.43 -5.89
N GLU A 25 12.96 -18.66 -5.91
CA GLU A 25 13.85 -18.24 -4.83
C GLU A 25 13.93 -16.71 -4.75
N VAL A 26 14.02 -16.02 -5.88
CA VAL A 26 14.07 -14.56 -5.91
C VAL A 26 12.74 -13.98 -5.46
N ILE A 27 11.63 -14.56 -5.88
CA ILE A 27 10.30 -14.14 -5.45
C ILE A 27 10.20 -14.28 -3.93
N GLN A 28 10.60 -15.41 -3.36
CA GLN A 28 10.52 -15.63 -1.94
C GLN A 28 11.41 -14.66 -1.17
N GLN A 29 12.61 -14.38 -1.65
CA GLN A 29 13.51 -13.41 -1.01
C GLN A 29 12.86 -12.04 -0.93
N ASN A 30 12.16 -11.62 -1.98
CA ASN A 30 11.50 -10.32 -1.97
C ASN A 30 10.32 -10.31 -0.99
N LEU A 31 9.56 -11.39 -0.94
CA LEU A 31 8.47 -11.51 0.02
C LEU A 31 8.99 -11.48 1.46
N ASP A 32 10.13 -12.12 1.71
CA ASP A 32 10.75 -12.09 3.04
C ASP A 32 11.18 -10.68 3.42
N ARG A 33 11.67 -9.90 2.48
CA ARG A 33 12.04 -8.51 2.72
C ARG A 33 10.82 -7.65 3.04
N PHE A 34 9.71 -7.86 2.34
CA PHE A 34 8.46 -7.19 2.67
C PHE A 34 7.99 -7.55 4.07
N THR A 35 8.05 -8.82 4.42
CA THR A 35 7.65 -9.28 5.75
C THR A 35 8.51 -8.61 6.83
N ALA A 36 9.82 -8.54 6.63
CA ALA A 36 10.73 -7.89 7.57
C ALA A 36 10.43 -6.40 7.71
N TRP A 37 10.15 -5.74 6.59
CA TRP A 37 9.83 -4.32 6.59
C TRP A 37 8.53 -4.05 7.36
N PHE A 38 7.49 -4.84 7.12
CA PHE A 38 6.23 -4.70 7.84
C PHE A 38 6.40 -4.94 9.33
N LYS A 39 7.21 -5.94 9.72
CA LYS A 39 7.49 -6.19 11.13
C LYS A 39 8.17 -5.00 11.78
N GLN A 40 9.13 -4.40 11.09
CA GLN A 40 9.82 -3.23 11.60
C GLN A 40 8.84 -2.07 11.81
N LEU A 41 7.95 -1.83 10.86
CA LEU A 41 6.96 -0.78 10.97
C LEU A 41 6.01 -1.03 12.14
N ARG A 42 5.65 -2.29 12.39
CA ARG A 42 4.84 -2.64 13.57
C ARG A 42 5.58 -2.38 14.85
N ASN A 43 6.84 -2.77 14.93
CA ASN A 43 7.65 -2.54 16.13
C ASN A 43 7.83 -1.06 16.42
N ASP A 44 7.89 -0.25 15.39
CA ASP A 44 8.04 1.21 15.53
C ASP A 44 6.73 1.92 15.86
N GLY A 45 5.62 1.22 15.86
CA GLY A 45 4.31 1.84 16.05
C GLY A 45 3.81 2.61 14.83
N THR A 46 4.45 2.41 13.69
CA THR A 46 4.13 3.12 12.44
C THR A 46 3.02 2.42 11.66
N PHE A 47 3.00 1.10 11.69
CA PHE A 47 2.04 0.29 10.96
C PHE A 47 0.65 0.41 11.59
N LYS A 48 -0.36 0.71 10.79
CA LYS A 48 -1.74 0.70 11.24
C LYS A 48 -2.52 -0.46 10.63
N ALA A 49 -2.45 -0.62 9.34
CA ALA A 49 -3.16 -1.67 8.63
C ALA A 49 -2.50 -1.88 7.27
N GLY A 50 -2.73 -3.02 6.67
CA GLY A 50 -2.22 -3.26 5.33
C GLY A 50 -2.36 -4.72 4.95
N GLY A 51 -2.14 -4.97 3.68
CA GLY A 51 -2.17 -6.32 3.16
C GLY A 51 -2.09 -6.36 1.65
N PRO A 52 -1.91 -7.55 1.11
CA PRO A 52 -1.94 -7.73 -0.33
C PRO A 52 -3.35 -7.61 -0.88
N LEU A 53 -3.46 -7.25 -2.14
CA LEU A 53 -4.72 -7.29 -2.87
C LEU A 53 -4.64 -8.39 -3.91
N LEU A 54 -5.67 -9.22 -3.95
CA LEU A 54 -5.77 -10.27 -4.94
C LEU A 54 -6.34 -9.68 -6.23
N TYR A 55 -6.25 -10.43 -7.30
CA TYR A 55 -6.71 -9.95 -8.60
C TYR A 55 -8.23 -9.95 -8.76
N ASP A 56 -8.94 -10.68 -7.91
CA ASP A 56 -10.39 -10.68 -7.92
C ASP A 56 -10.91 -9.30 -7.59
N GLY A 57 -11.86 -8.82 -8.35
CA GLY A 57 -12.43 -7.53 -8.04
C GLY A 57 -13.49 -7.14 -9.03
N ARG A 58 -14.16 -6.04 -8.75
CA ARG A 58 -15.18 -5.49 -9.63
C ARG A 58 -15.09 -3.99 -9.59
N ILE A 59 -15.44 -3.39 -10.70
CA ILE A 59 -15.61 -1.95 -10.77
C ILE A 59 -17.09 -1.68 -10.87
N VAL A 60 -17.59 -0.86 -9.97
CA VAL A 60 -19.00 -0.47 -9.91
C VAL A 60 -19.10 1.00 -10.21
N ALA A 61 -19.94 1.36 -11.17
CA ALA A 61 -20.23 2.74 -11.50
C ALA A 61 -21.75 2.88 -11.67
N ASP A 62 -22.29 3.95 -11.14
CA ASP A 62 -23.73 4.24 -11.21
C ASP A 62 -24.56 3.02 -10.78
N ARG A 63 -24.15 2.38 -9.68
CA ARG A 63 -24.80 1.19 -9.09
C ARG A 63 -24.75 -0.04 -9.97
N LYS A 64 -23.97 -0.02 -11.04
CA LYS A 64 -23.84 -1.15 -11.95
C LYS A 64 -22.41 -1.64 -11.95
N VAL A 65 -22.27 -2.96 -12.05
CA VAL A 65 -20.96 -3.55 -12.25
C VAL A 65 -20.56 -3.29 -13.71
N VAL A 66 -19.50 -2.54 -13.92
CA VAL A 66 -19.02 -2.23 -15.26
C VAL A 66 -17.84 -3.09 -15.67
N ILE A 67 -17.06 -3.57 -14.70
CA ILE A 67 -15.96 -4.50 -14.95
C ILE A 67 -16.01 -5.55 -13.87
N ASP A 68 -15.95 -6.81 -14.28
CA ASP A 68 -15.93 -7.96 -13.38
C ASP A 68 -14.54 -8.59 -13.47
N GLY A 69 -13.89 -8.80 -12.31
CA GLY A 69 -12.53 -9.31 -12.24
C GLY A 69 -12.38 -10.73 -12.71
N PRO A 70 -11.14 -11.21 -12.85
CA PRO A 70 -9.94 -10.61 -12.28
C PRO A 70 -9.50 -9.33 -13.00
N LEU A 71 -8.91 -8.42 -12.24
CA LEU A 71 -8.48 -7.11 -12.75
C LEU A 71 -7.04 -7.21 -13.25
N THR A 72 -6.77 -8.15 -14.13
CA THR A 72 -5.41 -8.44 -14.59
C THR A 72 -5.08 -7.90 -15.97
N GLU A 73 -6.06 -7.31 -16.65
CA GLU A 73 -5.85 -6.81 -18.01
C GLU A 73 -5.12 -5.47 -18.02
N SER A 74 -5.09 -4.80 -16.90
CA SER A 74 -4.36 -3.55 -16.77
C SER A 74 -2.86 -3.84 -16.76
N LYS A 75 -2.09 -2.99 -17.43
CA LYS A 75 -0.63 -3.09 -17.40
C LYS A 75 -0.07 -2.80 -16.01
N GLU A 76 -0.84 -2.12 -15.20
CA GLU A 76 -0.45 -1.74 -13.85
C GLU A 76 -1.60 -2.04 -12.92
N VAL A 77 -1.32 -2.77 -11.86
CA VAL A 77 -2.32 -3.11 -10.85
C VAL A 77 -1.84 -2.64 -9.49
N ILE A 78 -2.80 -2.37 -8.61
CA ILE A 78 -2.49 -2.11 -7.22
C ILE A 78 -2.42 -3.46 -6.53
N GLY A 79 -1.21 -3.88 -6.17
CA GLY A 79 -0.97 -5.20 -5.60
C GLY A 79 -1.07 -5.25 -4.09
N GLY A 80 -1.25 -4.11 -3.43
CA GLY A 80 -1.38 -4.07 -1.99
C GLY A 80 -1.49 -2.66 -1.47
N PHE A 81 -1.71 -2.55 -0.17
CA PHE A 81 -1.79 -1.26 0.49
C PHE A 81 -1.20 -1.33 1.89
N LEU A 82 -0.84 -0.17 2.41
CA LEU A 82 -0.32 -0.02 3.75
C LEU A 82 -0.81 1.32 4.29
N ILE A 83 -1.34 1.33 5.49
CA ILE A 83 -1.67 2.57 6.18
C ILE A 83 -0.65 2.76 7.30
N VAL A 84 0.03 3.89 7.27
CA VAL A 84 1.04 4.23 8.26
C VAL A 84 0.64 5.49 9.01
N GLN A 85 1.10 5.59 10.24
CA GLN A 85 1.00 6.80 11.03
C GLN A 85 2.33 7.55 10.92
N ALA A 86 2.25 8.84 10.62
CA ALA A 86 3.44 9.65 10.47
C ALA A 86 3.13 11.09 10.83
N ASP A 87 4.18 11.87 11.08
CA ASP A 87 4.02 13.27 11.46
C ASP A 87 3.70 14.17 10.27
N SER A 88 4.04 13.73 9.07
CA SER A 88 3.88 14.55 7.87
C SER A 88 3.88 13.66 6.64
N LEU A 89 3.41 14.22 5.53
CA LEU A 89 3.51 13.55 4.23
C LEU A 89 4.98 13.27 3.88
N GLU A 90 5.88 14.18 4.25
CA GLU A 90 7.30 13.99 4.01
C GLU A 90 7.83 12.75 4.74
N GLN A 91 7.45 12.58 6.01
CA GLN A 91 7.85 11.42 6.78
C GLN A 91 7.26 10.13 6.19
N ALA A 92 5.98 10.16 5.80
CA ALA A 92 5.36 9.01 5.16
C ALA A 92 6.06 8.65 3.84
N THR A 93 6.51 9.66 3.10
CA THR A 93 7.27 9.44 1.88
C THR A 93 8.61 8.77 2.17
N GLN A 94 9.29 9.19 3.24
CA GLN A 94 10.54 8.56 3.65
C GLN A 94 10.32 7.09 4.02
N ILE A 95 9.23 6.79 4.70
CA ILE A 95 8.87 5.40 5.01
C ILE A 95 8.69 4.61 3.71
N ALA A 96 7.99 5.17 2.75
CA ALA A 96 7.74 4.51 1.47
C ALA A 96 9.03 4.26 0.69
N GLN A 97 10.04 5.12 0.85
CA GLN A 97 11.32 4.97 0.16
C GLN A 97 12.08 3.71 0.57
N ASP A 98 11.71 3.10 1.68
CA ASP A 98 12.33 1.85 2.13
C ASP A 98 11.66 0.61 1.55
N CYS A 99 10.69 0.78 0.67
CA CYS A 99 9.95 -0.35 0.09
C CYS A 99 10.90 -1.30 -0.65
N PRO A 100 10.87 -2.61 -0.32
CA PRO A 100 11.75 -3.57 -0.98
C PRO A 100 11.44 -3.81 -2.45
N GLY A 101 10.26 -3.40 -2.92
CA GLY A 101 9.82 -3.70 -4.29
C GLY A 101 10.41 -2.82 -5.38
N PHE A 102 11.12 -1.76 -5.02
CA PHE A 102 11.65 -0.84 -6.03
C PHE A 102 12.61 -1.52 -7.01
N ARG A 103 13.36 -2.49 -6.54
CA ARG A 103 14.31 -3.21 -7.40
C ARG A 103 13.61 -3.97 -8.52
N PHE A 104 12.30 -4.18 -8.43
CA PHE A 104 11.50 -4.88 -9.43
C PHE A 104 10.54 -3.93 -10.14
N GLY A 105 10.80 -2.64 -10.07
CA GLY A 105 9.98 -1.65 -10.78
C GLY A 105 8.69 -1.27 -10.11
N GLN A 106 8.50 -1.64 -8.85
CA GLN A 106 7.30 -1.25 -8.11
C GLN A 106 7.29 0.25 -7.87
N ILE A 107 6.11 0.84 -7.95
CA ILE A 107 5.89 2.25 -7.66
C ILE A 107 5.03 2.30 -6.41
N VAL A 108 5.37 3.20 -5.50
CA VAL A 108 4.57 3.43 -4.29
C VAL A 108 3.95 4.80 -4.38
N GLU A 109 2.64 4.83 -4.37
CA GLU A 109 1.89 6.09 -4.34
C GLU A 109 1.53 6.39 -2.89
N VAL A 110 1.90 7.57 -2.40
CA VAL A 110 1.64 7.99 -1.02
C VAL A 110 0.52 9.01 -1.03
N ARG A 111 -0.55 8.74 -0.29
CA ARG A 111 -1.72 9.61 -0.22
C ARG A 111 -2.04 9.97 1.23
N THR A 112 -2.28 11.24 1.48
CA THR A 112 -2.76 11.67 2.80
C THR A 112 -4.20 11.24 2.98
N ILE A 113 -4.49 10.59 4.11
CA ILE A 113 -5.86 10.22 4.45
C ILE A 113 -6.51 11.39 5.18
N GLY A 114 -7.67 11.80 4.69
CA GLY A 114 -8.40 12.92 5.27
C GLY A 114 -9.11 12.54 6.56
N PRO A 115 -9.91 13.44 7.12
CA PRO A 115 -10.60 13.19 8.39
C PRO A 115 -11.61 12.05 8.25
N ASP A 116 -11.85 11.39 9.36
CA ASP A 116 -12.83 10.29 9.43
C ASP A 116 -14.24 10.88 9.38
N LEU A 117 -14.90 10.70 8.26
CA LEU A 117 -16.24 11.23 8.05
C LEU A 117 -17.29 10.51 8.89
N SER A 118 -17.00 9.28 9.32
CA SER A 118 -17.94 8.51 10.15
C SER A 118 -17.88 8.89 11.62
N ALA A 119 -16.90 9.71 12.02
CA ALA A 119 -16.75 10.08 13.42
C ALA A 119 -17.87 10.99 13.92
N GLY A 120 -18.69 11.51 13.04
CA GLY A 120 -19.81 12.34 13.44
C GLY A 120 -19.36 13.64 14.08
N GLU A 121 -18.29 14.20 13.63
CA GLU A 121 -17.72 15.41 14.19
C GLU A 121 -18.62 16.60 14.00
N ASN A 122 -18.74 17.39 15.00
CA ASN A 122 -19.60 18.55 15.00
C ASN A 122 -18.82 19.84 14.99
#